data_58d92edb9cc700271dfcf92adb0251e8
#
_entry.id   58d92edb9cc700271dfcf92adb0251e8
#
_cell.length_a   1.000
_cell.length_b   1.000
_cell.length_c   1.000
_cell.angle_alpha   90.00
_cell.angle_beta   90.00
_cell.angle_gamma   90.00
#
_symmetry.space_group_name_H-M   'P 1'
#
loop_
_entity.id
_entity.type
_entity.pdbx_description
1 polymer ?
#
loop_
_entity_poly.entity_id
_entity_poly.type
_entity_poly.pdbx_seq_one_letter_code
_entity_poly.pdbx_strand_id
1 'polypeptide(L)'
;PKVVAAIASQSRPPDRTIAVDTGSIDGSAKLLTGARIKHLSLSRGEGFGSAVTEAVATLPPCESEDEWIWLLHDDSAPDHRALEKLLAAVSDRPNIAMVGPKILGWNNRSHLLEVGISIARNGARWTGLEADEFDQGQHDGIFEVLSVSTAGALIRRSVFEELGGFDEKLDLFRDDVDFGWRVHAAGQSVLVNTDAVIYHAEASASERRTVDVDEAFLHRPLLLDRRNAAYVLLTNSTWWMLPLISLQLVGAALLRAIGYLFAKLPGYASDELLALFRLIIRPDQVRAGRKWRKADRLVSPRIVTRFMPSRVTQFRSALESLFDRIQSALFPTQSEIGNEISEDEDLLAPVSQRDWKMIFKRPE
;
A
#
# COMPACT_ATOMS: atom_id res chain seq x y z
N PRO A 1 12.34 7.34 12.91
CA PRO A 1 13.52 8.23 12.81
C PRO A 1 14.01 8.38 11.36
N LYS A 2 14.18 7.28 10.60
CA LYS A 2 14.76 7.32 9.24
C LYS A 2 13.92 8.13 8.25
N VAL A 3 12.60 8.00 8.24
CA VAL A 3 11.71 8.79 7.36
C VAL A 3 11.83 10.30 7.66
N VAL A 4 11.86 10.67 8.93
CA VAL A 4 12.00 12.09 9.36
C VAL A 4 13.31 12.67 8.86
N ALA A 5 14.42 11.94 9.01
CA ALA A 5 15.72 12.36 8.50
C ALA A 5 15.73 12.47 6.96
N ALA A 6 15.12 11.52 6.26
CA ALA A 6 15.02 11.51 4.81
C ALA A 6 14.19 12.70 4.26
N ILE A 7 13.10 13.08 4.93
CA ILE A 7 12.32 14.28 4.59
C ILE A 7 13.14 15.53 4.77
N ALA A 8 13.86 15.66 5.90
CA ALA A 8 14.68 16.83 6.20
C ALA A 8 15.87 17.01 5.24
N SER A 9 16.35 15.93 4.63
CA SER A 9 17.49 15.93 3.70
C SER A 9 17.11 16.11 2.24
N GLN A 10 15.82 16.29 1.89
CA GLN A 10 15.38 16.44 0.50
C GLN A 10 16.02 17.67 -0.17
N SER A 11 16.44 17.55 -1.42
CA SER A 11 16.91 18.68 -2.27
C SER A 11 15.82 19.72 -2.49
N ARG A 12 14.58 19.30 -2.58
CA ARG A 12 13.36 20.11 -2.52
C ARG A 12 12.57 19.68 -1.26
N PRO A 13 12.74 20.35 -0.11
CA PRO A 13 11.98 19.99 1.07
C PRO A 13 10.48 20.31 0.88
N PRO A 14 9.56 19.56 1.50
CA PRO A 14 8.15 19.91 1.51
C PRO A 14 7.93 21.22 2.27
N ASP A 15 6.95 22.02 1.82
CA ASP A 15 6.63 23.29 2.47
C ASP A 15 6.00 23.09 3.85
N ARG A 16 5.32 21.97 4.06
CA ARG A 16 4.72 21.55 5.33
C ARG A 16 4.86 20.05 5.50
N THR A 17 5.06 19.60 6.72
CA THR A 17 5.05 18.19 7.10
C THR A 17 4.05 17.99 8.24
N ILE A 18 3.13 17.07 8.08
CA ILE A 18 2.17 16.64 9.10
C ILE A 18 2.34 15.14 9.28
N ALA A 19 2.62 14.72 10.50
CA ALA A 19 2.60 13.31 10.86
C ALA A 19 1.26 12.95 11.49
N VAL A 20 0.76 11.76 11.22
CA VAL A 20 -0.43 11.21 11.87
C VAL A 20 -0.02 9.95 12.64
N ASP A 21 -0.25 9.97 13.92
CA ASP A 21 -0.01 8.85 14.82
C ASP A 21 -1.34 8.17 15.16
N THR A 22 -1.51 6.95 14.74
CA THR A 22 -2.72 6.15 14.97
C THR A 22 -2.61 5.28 16.23
N GLY A 23 -2.12 5.87 17.31
CA GLY A 23 -2.07 5.25 18.63
C GLY A 23 -0.82 4.39 18.87
N SER A 24 0.34 4.83 18.40
CA SER A 24 1.63 4.19 18.67
C SER A 24 1.98 4.20 20.15
N ILE A 25 2.58 3.10 20.63
CA ILE A 25 3.02 2.93 22.01
C ILE A 25 4.55 2.86 22.15
N ASP A 26 5.28 2.96 21.05
CA ASP A 26 6.74 2.79 20.92
C ASP A 26 7.57 4.06 21.12
N GLY A 27 6.94 5.17 21.50
CA GLY A 27 7.61 6.46 21.66
C GLY A 27 7.64 7.34 20.40
N SER A 28 6.97 6.96 19.32
CA SER A 28 6.86 7.74 18.06
C SER A 28 6.40 9.19 18.32
N ALA A 29 5.40 9.42 19.17
CA ALA A 29 4.91 10.75 19.52
C ALA A 29 6.01 11.64 20.13
N LYS A 30 6.89 11.09 20.99
CA LYS A 30 8.03 11.83 21.57
C LYS A 30 9.04 12.22 20.52
N LEU A 31 9.30 11.31 19.57
CA LEU A 31 10.22 11.55 18.46
C LEU A 31 9.70 12.68 17.57
N LEU A 32 8.43 12.66 17.19
CA LEU A 32 7.79 13.69 16.37
C LEU A 32 7.83 15.07 17.05
N THR A 33 7.54 15.11 18.34
CA THR A 33 7.64 16.34 19.15
C THR A 33 9.08 16.86 19.18
N GLY A 34 10.07 15.99 19.39
CA GLY A 34 11.49 16.34 19.37
C GLY A 34 11.97 16.86 18.01
N ALA A 35 11.44 16.32 16.93
CA ALA A 35 11.71 16.78 15.56
C ALA A 35 10.94 18.05 15.18
N ARG A 36 10.08 18.58 16.05
CA ARG A 36 9.21 19.77 15.82
C ARG A 36 8.27 19.58 14.60
N ILE A 37 7.86 18.36 14.33
CA ILE A 37 6.88 18.04 13.28
C ILE A 37 5.48 18.18 13.89
N LYS A 38 4.59 18.92 13.20
CA LYS A 38 3.17 18.94 13.56
C LYS A 38 2.62 17.53 13.45
N HIS A 39 2.05 17.00 14.52
CA HIS A 39 1.44 15.67 14.49
C HIS A 39 0.02 15.69 15.02
N LEU A 40 -0.79 14.80 14.47
CA LEU A 40 -2.14 14.50 14.90
C LEU A 40 -2.12 13.12 15.55
N SER A 41 -2.86 12.97 16.64
CA SER A 41 -3.04 11.66 17.30
C SER A 41 -4.47 11.21 17.06
N LEU A 42 -4.62 10.09 16.40
CA LEU A 42 -5.89 9.42 16.15
C LEU A 42 -6.04 8.17 16.99
N SER A 43 -7.26 7.64 17.03
CA SER A 43 -7.54 6.40 17.73
C SER A 43 -6.83 5.22 17.08
N ARG A 44 -6.40 4.25 17.89
CA ARG A 44 -5.86 2.99 17.39
C ARG A 44 -6.91 2.26 16.55
N GLY A 45 -6.53 1.83 15.36
CA GLY A 45 -7.44 1.16 14.42
C GLY A 45 -8.00 2.07 13.32
N GLU A 46 -7.71 3.37 13.36
CA GLU A 46 -7.98 4.24 12.22
C GLU A 46 -7.12 3.82 11.02
N GLY A 47 -7.76 3.65 9.85
CA GLY A 47 -7.09 3.26 8.63
C GLY A 47 -6.22 4.38 8.03
N PHE A 48 -5.32 4.00 7.13
CA PHE A 48 -4.43 4.95 6.45
C PHE A 48 -5.21 6.06 5.73
N GLY A 49 -6.26 5.71 4.99
CA GLY A 49 -7.09 6.68 4.26
C GLY A 49 -7.74 7.72 5.19
N SER A 50 -8.28 7.29 6.34
CA SER A 50 -8.84 8.18 7.36
C SER A 50 -7.76 9.11 7.91
N ALA A 51 -6.57 8.58 8.21
CA ALA A 51 -5.45 9.36 8.73
C ALA A 51 -5.02 10.47 7.75
N VAL A 52 -4.96 10.17 6.45
CA VAL A 52 -4.66 11.17 5.41
C VAL A 52 -5.77 12.22 5.32
N THR A 53 -7.02 11.81 5.34
CA THR A 53 -8.18 12.73 5.28
C THR A 53 -8.17 13.71 6.45
N GLU A 54 -7.94 13.23 7.67
CA GLU A 54 -7.83 14.07 8.86
C GLU A 54 -6.65 15.05 8.77
N ALA A 55 -5.50 14.61 8.25
CA ALA A 55 -4.35 15.50 8.05
C ALA A 55 -4.68 16.61 7.05
N VAL A 56 -5.29 16.27 5.91
CA VAL A 56 -5.68 17.23 4.86
C VAL A 56 -6.71 18.23 5.39
N ALA A 57 -7.66 17.79 6.20
CA ALA A 57 -8.68 18.65 6.81
C ALA A 57 -8.09 19.73 7.75
N THR A 58 -6.85 19.56 8.23
CA THR A 58 -6.15 20.60 9.03
C THR A 58 -5.47 21.68 8.20
N LEU A 59 -5.42 21.53 6.88
CA LEU A 59 -4.83 22.50 5.97
C LEU A 59 -5.82 23.65 5.67
N PRO A 60 -5.34 24.85 5.33
CA PRO A 60 -6.20 25.90 4.80
C PRO A 60 -6.86 25.43 3.50
N PRO A 61 -7.93 26.09 3.04
CA PRO A 61 -8.54 25.78 1.75
C PRO A 61 -7.49 25.70 0.62
N CYS A 62 -7.71 24.80 -0.35
CA CYS A 62 -6.85 24.69 -1.52
C CYS A 62 -7.03 25.93 -2.39
N GLU A 63 -5.97 26.71 -2.59
CA GLU A 63 -6.02 27.97 -3.33
C GLU A 63 -5.37 27.86 -4.73
N SER A 64 -4.65 26.78 -4.97
CA SER A 64 -3.90 26.57 -6.22
C SER A 64 -3.98 25.14 -6.72
N GLU A 65 -4.08 24.99 -8.04
CA GLU A 65 -3.95 23.69 -8.72
C GLU A 65 -2.54 23.08 -8.57
N ASP A 66 -1.56 23.86 -8.16
CA ASP A 66 -0.18 23.41 -7.93
C ASP A 66 0.09 22.98 -6.48
N GLU A 67 -0.95 22.82 -5.68
CA GLU A 67 -0.83 22.22 -4.36
C GLU A 67 -0.82 20.69 -4.46
N TRP A 68 0.19 20.06 -3.83
CA TRP A 68 0.40 18.63 -3.88
C TRP A 68 0.52 18.03 -2.47
N ILE A 69 -0.06 16.85 -2.29
CA ILE A 69 0.06 16.04 -1.08
C ILE A 69 1.07 14.93 -1.37
N TRP A 70 2.19 14.92 -0.66
CA TRP A 70 3.17 13.84 -0.73
C TRP A 70 2.96 12.86 0.42
N LEU A 71 2.56 11.65 0.11
CA LEU A 71 2.29 10.60 1.09
C LEU A 71 3.55 9.78 1.34
N LEU A 72 3.81 9.50 2.61
CA LEU A 72 4.91 8.65 3.05
C LEU A 72 4.45 7.75 4.19
N HIS A 73 4.93 6.52 4.22
CA HIS A 73 4.75 5.60 5.33
C HIS A 73 5.89 5.73 6.33
N ASP A 74 5.68 5.31 7.58
CA ASP A 74 6.69 5.31 8.65
C ASP A 74 7.85 4.34 8.40
N ASP A 75 7.62 3.33 7.55
CA ASP A 75 8.57 2.32 7.08
C ASP A 75 9.09 2.58 5.65
N SER A 76 8.99 3.83 5.18
CA SER A 76 9.55 4.27 3.90
C SER A 76 10.62 5.35 4.09
N ALA A 77 11.61 5.41 3.20
CA ALA A 77 12.60 6.47 3.18
C ALA A 77 12.85 6.95 1.74
N PRO A 78 12.47 8.20 1.43
CA PRO A 78 12.74 8.77 0.11
C PRO A 78 14.24 9.01 -0.10
N ASP A 79 14.69 8.76 -1.33
CA ASP A 79 16.00 9.23 -1.80
C ASP A 79 16.08 10.76 -1.71
N HIS A 80 17.28 11.29 -1.61
CA HIS A 80 17.53 12.73 -1.44
C HIS A 80 16.83 13.64 -2.47
N ARG A 81 16.62 13.17 -3.69
CA ARG A 81 15.98 13.93 -4.78
C ARG A 81 14.57 13.45 -5.14
N ALA A 82 13.97 12.60 -4.33
CA ALA A 82 12.70 11.96 -4.67
C ALA A 82 11.58 13.00 -4.93
N LEU A 83 11.34 13.94 -4.03
CA LEU A 83 10.29 14.96 -4.20
C LEU A 83 10.56 15.88 -5.38
N GLU A 84 11.81 16.32 -5.58
CA GLU A 84 12.22 17.13 -6.75
C GLU A 84 11.86 16.43 -8.06
N LYS A 85 12.18 15.14 -8.17
CA LYS A 85 11.92 14.33 -9.37
C LYS A 85 10.42 14.10 -9.61
N LEU A 86 9.64 13.87 -8.55
CA LEU A 86 8.19 13.74 -8.65
C LEU A 86 7.55 15.04 -9.13
N LEU A 87 7.92 16.18 -8.55
CA LEU A 87 7.41 17.49 -8.96
C LEU A 87 7.78 17.83 -10.40
N ALA A 88 9.01 17.53 -10.83
CA ALA A 88 9.44 17.75 -12.22
C ALA A 88 8.63 16.90 -13.21
N ALA A 89 8.18 15.70 -12.83
CA ALA A 89 7.38 14.84 -13.70
C ALA A 89 5.97 15.38 -13.97
N VAL A 90 5.45 16.25 -13.10
CA VAL A 90 4.08 16.81 -13.22
C VAL A 90 4.06 18.26 -13.64
N SER A 91 5.24 18.91 -13.73
CA SER A 91 5.36 20.28 -14.22
C SER A 91 4.77 20.40 -15.62
N ASP A 92 3.97 21.44 -15.85
CA ASP A 92 3.30 21.72 -17.14
C ASP A 92 2.36 20.58 -17.63
N ARG A 93 1.90 19.68 -16.74
CA ARG A 93 1.00 18.57 -17.08
C ARG A 93 -0.29 18.63 -16.24
N PRO A 94 -1.24 19.49 -16.59
CA PRO A 94 -2.45 19.72 -15.77
C PRO A 94 -3.37 18.49 -15.67
N ASN A 95 -3.29 17.56 -16.61
CA ASN A 95 -4.05 16.31 -16.62
C ASN A 95 -3.49 15.22 -15.71
N ILE A 96 -2.34 15.45 -15.07
CA ILE A 96 -1.75 14.49 -14.13
C ILE A 96 -2.23 14.82 -12.73
N ALA A 97 -2.93 13.88 -12.10
CA ALA A 97 -3.43 14.02 -10.75
C ALA A 97 -2.58 13.27 -9.70
N MET A 98 -1.82 12.27 -10.13
CA MET A 98 -1.01 11.46 -9.22
C MET A 98 0.27 11.02 -9.92
N VAL A 99 1.38 11.04 -9.19
CA VAL A 99 2.65 10.45 -9.65
C VAL A 99 3.33 9.73 -8.50
N GLY A 100 3.95 8.59 -8.78
CA GLY A 100 4.69 7.80 -7.80
C GLY A 100 6.12 7.53 -8.22
N PRO A 101 6.96 7.15 -7.25
CA PRO A 101 8.35 6.75 -7.47
C PRO A 101 8.47 5.28 -7.88
N LYS A 102 9.70 4.88 -8.19
CA LYS A 102 10.18 3.50 -8.12
C LYS A 102 10.36 3.15 -6.65
N ILE A 103 9.79 2.01 -6.21
CA ILE A 103 9.96 1.51 -4.84
C ILE A 103 10.98 0.39 -4.84
N LEU A 104 11.99 0.55 -4.02
CA LEU A 104 13.07 -0.43 -3.81
C LEU A 104 13.03 -0.98 -2.38
N GLY A 105 13.61 -2.16 -2.20
CA GLY A 105 13.71 -2.80 -0.90
C GLY A 105 14.59 -2.01 0.08
N TRP A 106 14.19 -2.00 1.34
CA TRP A 106 14.92 -1.31 2.41
C TRP A 106 16.29 -1.94 2.69
N ASN A 107 16.33 -3.25 2.84
CA ASN A 107 17.55 -3.99 3.17
C ASN A 107 18.38 -4.28 1.92
N ASN A 108 17.72 -4.59 0.81
CA ASN A 108 18.35 -4.78 -0.49
C ASN A 108 17.90 -3.69 -1.46
N ARG A 109 18.69 -2.65 -1.59
CA ARG A 109 18.40 -1.46 -2.40
C ARG A 109 18.40 -1.71 -3.92
N SER A 110 18.78 -2.88 -4.35
CA SER A 110 18.67 -3.30 -5.74
C SER A 110 17.41 -4.11 -6.02
N HIS A 111 16.66 -4.51 -4.98
CA HIS A 111 15.44 -5.29 -5.14
C HIS A 111 14.27 -4.36 -5.50
N LEU A 112 13.63 -4.64 -6.63
CA LEU A 112 12.44 -3.92 -7.09
C LEU A 112 11.21 -4.43 -6.35
N LEU A 113 10.50 -3.54 -5.68
CA LEU A 113 9.22 -3.85 -5.05
C LEU A 113 8.05 -3.41 -5.92
N GLU A 114 8.12 -2.19 -6.48
CA GLU A 114 7.03 -1.65 -7.29
C GLU A 114 7.53 -0.61 -8.30
N VAL A 115 6.97 -0.69 -9.52
CA VAL A 115 7.09 0.34 -10.56
C VAL A 115 5.70 0.57 -11.15
N GLY A 116 4.84 1.23 -10.35
CA GLY A 116 3.41 1.30 -10.62
C GLY A 116 2.67 0.04 -10.18
N ILE A 117 1.35 0.19 -10.04
CA ILE A 117 0.45 -0.84 -9.48
C ILE A 117 -0.77 -0.98 -10.37
N SER A 118 -1.26 -2.19 -10.49
CA SER A 118 -2.55 -2.51 -11.10
C SER A 118 -3.28 -3.59 -10.30
N ILE A 119 -4.45 -3.96 -10.77
CA ILE A 119 -5.26 -5.04 -10.21
C ILE A 119 -5.64 -6.03 -11.31
N ALA A 120 -5.49 -7.30 -11.04
CA ALA A 120 -5.97 -8.36 -11.90
C ALA A 120 -7.48 -8.56 -11.75
N ARG A 121 -8.13 -9.14 -12.75
CA ARG A 121 -9.59 -9.40 -12.70
C ARG A 121 -10.02 -10.39 -11.61
N ASN A 122 -9.10 -11.18 -11.09
CA ASN A 122 -9.31 -12.08 -9.95
C ASN A 122 -9.02 -11.41 -8.59
N GLY A 123 -8.72 -10.10 -8.58
CA GLY A 123 -8.42 -9.31 -7.40
C GLY A 123 -6.95 -9.30 -6.97
N ALA A 124 -6.07 -10.04 -7.64
CA ALA A 124 -4.64 -10.03 -7.28
C ALA A 124 -4.02 -8.64 -7.55
N ARG A 125 -3.13 -8.18 -6.66
CA ARG A 125 -2.27 -7.02 -6.90
C ARG A 125 -1.30 -7.38 -8.04
N TRP A 126 -1.06 -6.44 -8.93
CA TRP A 126 -0.19 -6.63 -10.06
C TRP A 126 0.78 -5.46 -10.18
N THR A 127 2.06 -5.73 -10.10
CA THR A 127 3.13 -4.74 -10.25
C THR A 127 3.81 -4.81 -11.62
N GLY A 128 3.59 -5.88 -12.37
CA GLY A 128 4.29 -6.13 -13.64
C GLY A 128 5.69 -6.68 -13.47
N LEU A 129 6.16 -6.84 -12.25
CA LEU A 129 7.49 -7.35 -11.91
C LEU A 129 7.50 -8.87 -11.78
N GLU A 130 8.65 -9.48 -11.99
CA GLU A 130 8.93 -10.87 -11.62
C GLU A 130 9.23 -10.98 -10.12
N ALA A 131 9.13 -12.19 -9.57
CA ALA A 131 9.51 -12.43 -8.18
C ALA A 131 11.02 -12.16 -8.00
N ASP A 132 11.38 -11.46 -6.92
CA ASP A 132 12.76 -11.12 -6.56
C ASP A 132 13.53 -10.38 -7.68
N GLU A 133 12.84 -9.57 -8.47
CA GLU A 133 13.43 -8.83 -9.59
C GLU A 133 14.40 -7.74 -9.08
N PHE A 134 15.58 -7.68 -9.69
CA PHE A 134 16.59 -6.65 -9.39
C PHE A 134 16.48 -5.47 -10.35
N ASP A 135 16.70 -4.27 -9.82
CA ASP A 135 16.76 -3.04 -10.61
C ASP A 135 18.05 -3.00 -11.46
N GLN A 136 17.86 -3.07 -12.78
CA GLN A 136 18.92 -2.97 -13.79
C GLN A 136 18.58 -1.85 -14.80
N GLY A 137 17.62 -0.99 -14.47
CA GLY A 137 17.12 0.05 -15.36
C GLY A 137 16.10 -0.43 -16.40
N GLN A 138 15.68 -1.70 -16.36
CA GLN A 138 14.76 -2.31 -17.33
C GLN A 138 13.35 -1.69 -17.32
N HIS A 139 12.97 -1.03 -16.22
CA HIS A 139 11.70 -0.33 -16.07
C HIS A 139 11.86 1.20 -16.01
N ASP A 140 13.03 1.74 -16.37
CA ASP A 140 13.28 3.16 -16.25
C ASP A 140 12.45 4.00 -17.23
N GLY A 141 11.98 5.16 -16.75
CA GLY A 141 11.21 6.12 -17.53
C GLY A 141 10.06 6.77 -16.78
N ILE A 142 9.28 7.55 -17.52
CA ILE A 142 8.02 8.13 -17.04
C ILE A 142 6.91 7.58 -17.91
N PHE A 143 5.95 6.87 -17.31
CA PHE A 143 4.85 6.26 -18.04
C PHE A 143 3.57 6.20 -17.22
N GLU A 144 2.45 6.02 -17.89
CA GLU A 144 1.13 5.98 -17.28
C GLU A 144 0.85 4.58 -16.70
N VAL A 145 0.31 4.55 -15.48
CA VAL A 145 -0.04 3.34 -14.73
C VAL A 145 -1.45 3.46 -14.15
N LEU A 146 -2.04 2.36 -13.66
CA LEU A 146 -3.33 2.43 -12.98
C LEU A 146 -3.22 3.21 -11.67
N SER A 147 -2.21 2.91 -10.87
CA SER A 147 -1.96 3.53 -9.58
C SER A 147 -0.48 3.42 -9.20
N VAL A 148 -0.13 4.06 -8.11
CA VAL A 148 1.19 4.00 -7.47
C VAL A 148 1.02 3.83 -5.96
N SER A 149 2.04 3.30 -5.29
CA SER A 149 2.03 3.07 -3.85
C SER A 149 1.86 4.36 -3.05
N THR A 150 0.99 4.35 -2.05
CA THR A 150 0.87 5.43 -1.08
C THR A 150 2.13 5.63 -0.23
N ALA A 151 3.07 4.69 -0.26
CA ALA A 151 4.37 4.83 0.41
C ALA A 151 5.28 5.92 -0.22
N GLY A 152 4.82 6.58 -1.29
CA GLY A 152 5.60 7.64 -1.95
C GLY A 152 4.79 8.46 -2.94
N ALA A 153 3.50 8.29 -3.01
CA ALA A 153 2.64 8.99 -3.95
C ALA A 153 2.61 10.50 -3.73
N LEU A 154 2.74 11.26 -4.80
CA LEU A 154 2.46 12.69 -4.87
C LEU A 154 1.12 12.87 -5.58
N ILE A 155 0.13 13.46 -4.90
CA ILE A 155 -1.26 13.59 -5.35
C ILE A 155 -1.62 15.06 -5.42
N ARG A 156 -2.23 15.52 -6.53
CA ARG A 156 -2.76 16.88 -6.66
C ARG A 156 -3.88 17.08 -5.64
N ARG A 157 -3.74 18.09 -4.80
CA ARG A 157 -4.64 18.30 -3.67
C ARG A 157 -6.08 18.60 -4.11
N SER A 158 -6.27 19.45 -5.12
CA SER A 158 -7.60 19.75 -5.65
C SER A 158 -8.34 18.48 -6.10
N VAL A 159 -7.65 17.57 -6.82
CA VAL A 159 -8.23 16.30 -7.26
C VAL A 159 -8.49 15.34 -6.09
N PHE A 160 -7.60 15.32 -5.08
CA PHE A 160 -7.82 14.51 -3.88
C PHE A 160 -9.10 14.94 -3.15
N GLU A 161 -9.29 16.25 -2.96
CA GLU A 161 -10.48 16.82 -2.31
C GLU A 161 -11.74 16.64 -3.17
N GLU A 162 -11.68 16.88 -4.47
CA GLU A 162 -12.80 16.69 -5.42
C GLU A 162 -13.30 15.25 -5.42
N LEU A 163 -12.40 14.27 -5.44
CA LEU A 163 -12.74 12.85 -5.41
C LEU A 163 -13.13 12.34 -4.01
N GLY A 164 -13.13 13.20 -2.99
CA GLY A 164 -13.50 12.84 -1.60
C GLY A 164 -12.47 11.97 -0.89
N GLY A 165 -11.19 12.06 -1.27
CA GLY A 165 -10.10 11.33 -0.61
C GLY A 165 -10.12 9.82 -0.84
N PHE A 166 -9.51 9.07 0.07
CA PHE A 166 -9.57 7.62 0.08
C PHE A 166 -10.91 7.09 0.58
N ASP A 167 -11.32 5.88 0.16
CA ASP A 167 -12.55 5.25 0.66
C ASP A 167 -12.33 4.70 2.08
N GLU A 168 -13.03 5.25 3.06
CA GLU A 168 -12.99 4.85 4.48
C GLU A 168 -13.26 3.37 4.73
N LYS A 169 -13.83 2.64 3.75
CA LYS A 169 -14.04 1.18 3.84
C LYS A 169 -12.81 0.38 3.49
N LEU A 170 -11.75 1.04 3.03
CA LEU A 170 -10.45 0.46 2.72
C LEU A 170 -9.46 0.82 3.83
N ASP A 171 -9.66 0.26 5.03
CA ASP A 171 -8.87 0.57 6.22
C ASP A 171 -7.37 0.25 6.02
N LEU A 172 -7.08 -0.83 5.31
CA LEU A 172 -5.75 -1.32 4.99
C LEU A 172 -5.78 -2.03 3.63
N PHE A 173 -4.80 -1.78 2.79
CA PHE A 173 -4.65 -2.31 1.43
C PHE A 173 -5.71 -1.85 0.42
N ARG A 174 -5.30 -1.67 -0.84
CA ARG A 174 -6.11 -1.37 -2.03
C ARG A 174 -6.71 0.04 -2.09
N ASP A 175 -6.48 0.87 -1.11
CA ASP A 175 -6.80 2.30 -1.12
C ASP A 175 -6.10 3.02 -2.29
N ASP A 176 -4.84 2.71 -2.52
CA ASP A 176 -4.03 3.15 -3.66
C ASP A 176 -4.68 2.79 -5.02
N VAL A 177 -5.01 1.51 -5.22
CA VAL A 177 -5.62 1.01 -6.47
C VAL A 177 -7.00 1.63 -6.68
N ASP A 178 -7.81 1.77 -5.62
CA ASP A 178 -9.12 2.40 -5.69
C ASP A 178 -9.01 3.87 -6.10
N PHE A 179 -8.11 4.60 -5.45
CA PHE A 179 -7.92 6.02 -5.73
C PHE A 179 -7.42 6.24 -7.16
N GLY A 180 -6.40 5.50 -7.60
CA GLY A 180 -5.92 5.57 -8.98
C GLY A 180 -7.01 5.25 -10.01
N TRP A 181 -7.87 4.27 -9.74
CA TRP A 181 -9.01 3.97 -10.62
C TRP A 181 -9.99 5.15 -10.70
N ARG A 182 -10.30 5.79 -9.57
CA ARG A 182 -11.17 6.98 -9.55
C ARG A 182 -10.57 8.17 -10.26
N VAL A 183 -9.25 8.39 -10.14
CA VAL A 183 -8.50 9.40 -10.89
C VAL A 183 -8.69 9.20 -12.41
N HIS A 184 -8.48 7.98 -12.91
CA HIS A 184 -8.71 7.69 -14.33
C HIS A 184 -10.18 7.84 -14.74
N ALA A 185 -11.12 7.44 -13.87
CA ALA A 185 -12.55 7.59 -14.14
C ALA A 185 -13.00 9.05 -14.17
N ALA A 186 -12.29 9.95 -13.49
CA ALA A 186 -12.46 11.40 -13.55
C ALA A 186 -11.74 12.04 -14.76
N GLY A 187 -11.15 11.24 -15.66
CA GLY A 187 -10.49 11.75 -16.87
C GLY A 187 -9.06 12.26 -16.64
N GLN A 188 -8.51 12.05 -15.45
CA GLN A 188 -7.14 12.39 -15.10
C GLN A 188 -6.20 11.18 -15.30
N SER A 189 -4.90 11.40 -15.19
CA SER A 189 -3.89 10.35 -15.35
C SER A 189 -3.02 10.16 -14.11
N VAL A 190 -2.50 8.94 -13.97
CA VAL A 190 -1.52 8.56 -12.94
C VAL A 190 -0.21 8.17 -13.62
N LEU A 191 0.91 8.72 -13.18
CA LEU A 191 2.24 8.42 -13.70
C LEU A 191 3.10 7.68 -12.66
N VAL A 192 4.06 6.93 -13.14
CA VAL A 192 5.26 6.58 -12.38
C VAL A 192 6.44 7.33 -12.98
N ASN A 193 7.34 7.83 -12.11
CA ASN A 193 8.63 8.39 -12.50
C ASN A 193 9.72 7.60 -11.78
N THR A 194 10.46 6.77 -12.50
CA THR A 194 11.46 5.88 -11.92
C THR A 194 12.76 6.58 -11.52
N ASP A 195 12.96 7.82 -11.95
CA ASP A 195 14.06 8.67 -11.44
C ASP A 195 13.87 9.05 -9.97
N ALA A 196 12.62 9.09 -9.50
CA ALA A 196 12.29 9.24 -8.10
C ALA A 196 12.32 7.86 -7.43
N VAL A 197 13.06 7.72 -6.35
CA VAL A 197 13.25 6.44 -5.65
C VAL A 197 12.81 6.57 -4.20
N ILE A 198 12.11 5.57 -3.70
CA ILE A 198 11.81 5.40 -2.29
C ILE A 198 12.17 3.97 -1.87
N TYR A 199 12.82 3.85 -0.71
CA TYR A 199 13.11 2.57 -0.07
C TYR A 199 12.00 2.23 0.91
N HIS A 200 11.45 1.01 0.85
CA HIS A 200 10.30 0.59 1.63
C HIS A 200 10.53 -0.77 2.29
N ALA A 201 10.17 -0.90 3.56
CA ALA A 201 10.38 -2.12 4.33
C ALA A 201 9.20 -3.11 4.22
N GLU A 202 8.02 -2.66 3.73
CA GLU A 202 6.80 -3.47 3.59
C GLU A 202 6.38 -4.20 4.89
N ALA A 203 6.58 -3.56 6.04
CA ALA A 203 6.34 -4.17 7.34
C ALA A 203 4.92 -4.70 7.53
N SER A 204 3.92 -4.05 6.94
CA SER A 204 2.51 -4.47 7.01
C SER A 204 2.17 -5.67 6.13
N ALA A 205 2.87 -5.84 5.01
CA ALA A 205 2.64 -6.94 4.06
C ALA A 205 3.34 -8.23 4.53
N SER A 206 4.46 -8.11 5.23
CA SER A 206 5.28 -9.23 5.66
C SER A 206 4.88 -9.82 7.01
N GLU A 207 3.80 -9.35 7.65
CA GLU A 207 3.39 -9.75 9.02
C GLU A 207 4.51 -9.54 10.08
N ARG A 208 5.55 -8.78 9.73
CA ARG A 208 6.78 -8.57 10.53
C ARG A 208 6.62 -7.57 11.68
N ARG A 209 5.47 -6.90 11.81
CA ARG A 209 5.20 -6.20 13.06
C ARG A 209 4.94 -7.26 14.12
N THR A 210 5.72 -7.25 15.20
CA THR A 210 5.42 -8.01 16.42
C THR A 210 4.04 -7.59 16.92
N VAL A 211 3.03 -8.23 16.37
CA VAL A 211 1.64 -8.03 16.76
C VAL A 211 1.45 -8.90 17.98
N ASP A 212 0.98 -8.31 19.07
CA ASP A 212 0.51 -9.06 20.23
C ASP A 212 -0.42 -10.18 19.73
N VAL A 213 -0.26 -11.40 20.22
CA VAL A 213 -0.96 -12.60 19.69
C VAL A 213 -2.47 -12.39 19.61
N ASP A 214 -3.03 -11.56 20.52
CA ASP A 214 -4.44 -11.18 20.49
C ASP A 214 -4.80 -10.22 19.34
N GLU A 215 -3.87 -9.40 18.86
CA GLU A 215 -4.06 -8.53 17.70
C GLU A 215 -3.90 -9.26 16.36
N ALA A 216 -3.05 -10.27 16.27
CA ALA A 216 -2.90 -11.08 15.06
C ALA A 216 -4.21 -11.78 14.66
N PHE A 217 -5.06 -12.10 15.64
CA PHE A 217 -6.40 -12.65 15.39
C PHE A 217 -7.39 -11.61 14.85
N LEU A 218 -7.22 -10.32 15.20
CA LEU A 218 -8.04 -9.20 14.74
C LEU A 218 -7.59 -8.68 13.38
N HIS A 219 -6.29 -8.74 13.09
CA HIS A 219 -5.69 -8.28 11.83
C HIS A 219 -5.31 -9.51 10.97
N ARG A 220 -6.26 -9.99 10.18
CA ARG A 220 -6.03 -11.05 9.18
C ARG A 220 -5.68 -10.40 7.82
N PRO A 221 -4.39 -10.14 7.52
CA PRO A 221 -3.99 -9.35 6.34
C PRO A 221 -4.52 -9.95 5.03
N LEU A 222 -4.47 -11.27 4.89
CA LEU A 222 -4.98 -11.94 3.71
C LEU A 222 -6.49 -11.72 3.53
N LEU A 223 -7.26 -11.84 4.61
CA LEU A 223 -8.71 -11.63 4.57
C LEU A 223 -9.05 -10.19 4.16
N LEU A 224 -8.36 -9.21 4.74
CA LEU A 224 -8.56 -7.80 4.43
C LEU A 224 -8.19 -7.49 2.98
N ASP A 225 -7.03 -7.97 2.52
CA ASP A 225 -6.58 -7.79 1.14
C ASP A 225 -7.58 -8.38 0.14
N ARG A 226 -8.07 -9.62 0.38
CA ARG A 226 -9.06 -10.27 -0.50
C ARG A 226 -10.42 -9.57 -0.49
N ARG A 227 -10.91 -9.18 0.68
CA ARG A 227 -12.15 -8.39 0.82
C ARG A 227 -12.03 -7.07 0.05
N ASN A 228 -10.96 -6.34 0.27
CA ASN A 228 -10.75 -5.03 -0.32
C ASN A 228 -10.56 -5.10 -1.83
N ALA A 229 -9.80 -6.09 -2.32
CA ALA A 229 -9.65 -6.34 -3.75
C ALA A 229 -11.00 -6.62 -4.44
N ALA A 230 -11.83 -7.48 -3.84
CA ALA A 230 -13.16 -7.77 -4.37
C ALA A 230 -14.07 -6.52 -4.29
N TYR A 231 -14.02 -5.76 -3.21
CA TYR A 231 -14.77 -4.51 -3.04
C TYR A 231 -14.38 -3.49 -4.12
N VAL A 232 -13.09 -3.25 -4.36
CA VAL A 232 -12.60 -2.33 -5.39
C VAL A 232 -13.09 -2.74 -6.78
N LEU A 233 -13.00 -4.02 -7.14
CA LEU A 233 -13.50 -4.51 -8.43
C LEU A 233 -15.02 -4.33 -8.57
N LEU A 234 -15.80 -4.66 -7.54
CA LEU A 234 -17.25 -4.57 -7.57
C LEU A 234 -17.75 -3.12 -7.58
N THR A 235 -17.05 -2.19 -6.91
CA THR A 235 -17.49 -0.80 -6.81
C THR A 235 -17.08 0.04 -8.01
N ASN A 236 -15.92 -0.21 -8.61
CA ASN A 236 -15.40 0.57 -9.72
C ASN A 236 -15.85 0.07 -11.10
N SER A 237 -16.20 -1.22 -11.25
CA SER A 237 -16.55 -1.79 -12.56
C SER A 237 -17.93 -1.37 -13.05
N THR A 238 -18.16 -1.51 -14.36
CA THR A 238 -19.47 -1.27 -14.96
C THR A 238 -20.50 -2.31 -14.49
N TRP A 239 -21.77 -1.90 -14.34
CA TRP A 239 -22.81 -2.73 -13.72
C TRP A 239 -23.05 -4.08 -14.44
N TRP A 240 -22.99 -4.11 -15.76
CA TRP A 240 -23.22 -5.31 -16.55
C TRP A 240 -22.05 -6.32 -16.51
N MET A 241 -20.85 -5.88 -16.03
CA MET A 241 -19.71 -6.77 -15.76
C MET A 241 -19.79 -7.44 -14.39
N LEU A 242 -20.65 -6.98 -13.49
CA LEU A 242 -20.71 -7.49 -12.11
C LEU A 242 -20.95 -9.01 -12.02
N PRO A 243 -21.88 -9.62 -12.80
CA PRO A 243 -22.06 -11.06 -12.73
C PRO A 243 -20.79 -11.83 -13.10
N LEU A 244 -20.09 -11.39 -14.16
CA LEU A 244 -18.84 -12.02 -14.60
C LEU A 244 -17.73 -11.85 -13.57
N ILE A 245 -17.57 -10.64 -13.01
CA ILE A 245 -16.57 -10.35 -11.97
C ILE A 245 -16.87 -11.18 -10.72
N SER A 246 -18.13 -11.26 -10.29
CA SER A 246 -18.53 -12.07 -9.14
C SER A 246 -18.21 -13.54 -9.35
N LEU A 247 -18.51 -14.08 -10.54
CA LEU A 247 -18.17 -15.46 -10.88
C LEU A 247 -16.66 -15.70 -10.87
N GLN A 248 -15.87 -14.78 -11.41
CA GLN A 248 -14.40 -14.85 -11.39
C GLN A 248 -13.84 -14.81 -9.98
N LEU A 249 -14.35 -13.91 -9.13
CA LEU A 249 -13.93 -13.79 -7.72
C LEU A 249 -14.25 -15.05 -6.93
N VAL A 250 -15.48 -15.58 -7.08
CA VAL A 250 -15.89 -16.82 -6.41
C VAL A 250 -15.04 -18.01 -6.90
N GLY A 251 -14.88 -18.16 -8.21
CA GLY A 251 -14.06 -19.23 -8.78
C GLY A 251 -12.61 -19.16 -8.32
N ALA A 252 -12.01 -17.97 -8.30
CA ALA A 252 -10.65 -17.76 -7.83
C ALA A 252 -10.50 -18.07 -6.32
N ALA A 253 -11.45 -17.62 -5.50
CA ALA A 253 -11.43 -17.89 -4.06
C ALA A 253 -11.58 -19.38 -3.74
N LEU A 254 -12.48 -20.08 -4.44
CA LEU A 254 -12.65 -21.54 -4.29
C LEU A 254 -11.38 -22.29 -4.70
N LEU A 255 -10.77 -21.93 -5.84
CA LEU A 255 -9.53 -22.56 -6.29
C LEU A 255 -8.40 -22.39 -5.29
N ARG A 256 -8.20 -21.16 -4.76
CA ARG A 256 -7.19 -20.88 -3.75
C ARG A 256 -7.50 -21.59 -2.43
N ALA A 257 -8.75 -21.57 -1.97
CA ALA A 257 -9.17 -22.27 -0.75
C ALA A 257 -8.90 -23.79 -0.85
N ILE A 258 -9.20 -24.41 -1.98
CA ILE A 258 -8.88 -25.81 -2.23
C ILE A 258 -7.36 -26.05 -2.18
N GLY A 259 -6.57 -25.18 -2.83
CA GLY A 259 -5.10 -25.25 -2.79
C GLY A 259 -4.55 -25.19 -1.35
N TYR A 260 -5.06 -24.25 -0.54
CA TYR A 260 -4.68 -24.15 0.87
C TYR A 260 -5.11 -25.36 1.71
N LEU A 261 -6.27 -25.95 1.43
CA LEU A 261 -6.69 -27.18 2.12
C LEU A 261 -5.77 -28.37 1.80
N PHE A 262 -5.37 -28.53 0.52
CA PHE A 262 -4.38 -29.55 0.15
C PHE A 262 -3.02 -29.32 0.83
N ALA A 263 -2.64 -28.06 1.00
CA ALA A 263 -1.42 -27.68 1.73
C ALA A 263 -1.58 -27.75 3.25
N LYS A 264 -2.73 -28.20 3.79
CA LYS A 264 -3.04 -28.29 5.24
C LYS A 264 -3.00 -26.91 5.94
N LEU A 265 -3.38 -25.84 5.23
CA LEU A 265 -3.45 -24.46 5.71
C LEU A 265 -4.93 -23.98 5.79
N PRO A 266 -5.76 -24.56 6.70
CA PRO A 266 -7.21 -24.28 6.73
C PRO A 266 -7.53 -22.82 7.12
N GLY A 267 -6.63 -22.14 7.84
CA GLY A 267 -6.76 -20.71 8.17
C GLY A 267 -6.81 -19.84 6.94
N TYR A 268 -5.87 -19.98 6.01
CA TYR A 268 -5.85 -19.26 4.74
C TYR A 268 -7.04 -19.62 3.83
N ALA A 269 -7.45 -20.89 3.81
CA ALA A 269 -8.66 -21.31 3.08
C ALA A 269 -9.92 -20.62 3.62
N SER A 270 -10.04 -20.49 4.95
CA SER A 270 -11.16 -19.79 5.57
C SER A 270 -11.14 -18.29 5.26
N ASP A 271 -9.97 -17.64 5.15
CA ASP A 271 -9.85 -16.23 4.82
C ASP A 271 -10.35 -15.91 3.41
N GLU A 272 -10.01 -16.75 2.44
CA GLU A 272 -10.48 -16.61 1.06
C GLU A 272 -12.01 -16.62 0.97
N LEU A 273 -12.66 -17.54 1.66
CA LEU A 273 -14.12 -17.68 1.65
C LEU A 273 -14.82 -16.59 2.46
N LEU A 274 -14.28 -16.27 3.64
CA LEU A 274 -14.85 -15.27 4.53
C LEU A 274 -14.76 -13.85 3.93
N ALA A 275 -13.72 -13.56 3.16
CA ALA A 275 -13.56 -12.29 2.46
C ALA A 275 -14.76 -12.00 1.53
N LEU A 276 -15.17 -12.97 0.73
CA LEU A 276 -16.34 -12.85 -0.16
C LEU A 276 -17.65 -12.85 0.62
N PHE A 277 -17.76 -13.73 1.62
CA PHE A 277 -18.97 -13.81 2.45
C PHE A 277 -19.29 -12.46 3.11
N ARG A 278 -18.30 -11.75 3.64
CA ARG A 278 -18.47 -10.40 4.23
C ARG A 278 -19.06 -9.38 3.25
N LEU A 279 -18.75 -9.47 1.96
CA LEU A 279 -19.33 -8.59 0.93
C LEU A 279 -20.74 -9.02 0.53
N ILE A 280 -21.01 -10.33 0.50
CA ILE A 280 -22.34 -10.88 0.17
C ILE A 280 -23.37 -10.48 1.24
N ILE A 281 -23.02 -10.50 2.51
CA ILE A 281 -23.92 -10.09 3.61
C ILE A 281 -24.07 -8.58 3.78
N ARG A 282 -23.21 -7.79 3.14
CA ARG A 282 -23.23 -6.31 3.19
C ARG A 282 -23.31 -5.70 1.78
N PRO A 283 -24.30 -6.08 0.97
CA PRO A 283 -24.47 -5.56 -0.39
C PRO A 283 -24.76 -4.04 -0.39
N ASP A 284 -25.27 -3.50 0.71
CA ASP A 284 -25.44 -2.08 0.98
C ASP A 284 -24.13 -1.31 0.84
N GLN A 285 -23.01 -1.84 1.35
CA GLN A 285 -21.69 -1.21 1.25
C GLN A 285 -21.22 -1.10 -0.21
N VAL A 286 -21.38 -2.16 -0.99
CA VAL A 286 -21.03 -2.16 -2.41
C VAL A 286 -21.93 -1.17 -3.18
N ARG A 287 -23.25 -1.15 -2.90
CA ARG A 287 -24.17 -0.21 -3.55
C ARG A 287 -23.84 1.25 -3.20
N ALA A 288 -23.57 1.54 -1.94
CA ALA A 288 -23.18 2.88 -1.49
C ALA A 288 -21.86 3.32 -2.14
N GLY A 289 -20.84 2.45 -2.15
CA GLY A 289 -19.55 2.71 -2.80
C GLY A 289 -19.69 2.98 -4.29
N ARG A 290 -20.55 2.23 -5.00
CA ARG A 290 -20.85 2.47 -6.41
C ARG A 290 -21.55 3.80 -6.66
N LYS A 291 -22.52 4.17 -5.79
CA LYS A 291 -23.24 5.45 -5.87
C LYS A 291 -22.27 6.62 -5.69
N TRP A 292 -21.40 6.53 -4.70
CA TRP A 292 -20.39 7.56 -4.42
C TRP A 292 -19.44 7.76 -5.62
N ARG A 293 -18.83 6.69 -6.14
CA ARG A 293 -17.91 6.76 -7.29
C ARG A 293 -18.55 7.18 -8.61
N LYS A 294 -19.89 7.19 -8.68
CA LYS A 294 -20.58 7.61 -9.90
C LYS A 294 -20.63 9.14 -10.03
N ALA A 295 -20.56 9.87 -8.93
CA ALA A 295 -20.70 11.34 -8.91
C ALA A 295 -19.61 12.01 -9.76
N ASP A 296 -18.36 11.57 -9.62
CA ASP A 296 -17.18 12.23 -10.20
C ASP A 296 -16.69 11.53 -11.48
N ARG A 297 -17.46 10.58 -11.98
CA ARG A 297 -17.10 9.79 -13.14
C ARG A 297 -17.39 10.53 -14.46
N LEU A 298 -16.34 10.94 -15.16
CA LEU A 298 -16.42 11.57 -16.47
C LEU A 298 -16.16 10.58 -17.61
N VAL A 299 -15.35 9.54 -17.34
CA VAL A 299 -14.93 8.55 -18.35
C VAL A 299 -15.43 7.16 -17.97
N SER A 300 -15.59 6.29 -18.98
CA SER A 300 -15.94 4.90 -18.73
C SER A 300 -14.90 4.22 -17.85
N PRO A 301 -15.30 3.51 -16.76
CA PRO A 301 -14.36 2.79 -15.90
C PRO A 301 -13.60 1.68 -16.61
N ARG A 302 -13.96 1.36 -17.83
CA ARG A 302 -13.21 0.43 -18.69
C ARG A 302 -11.85 0.97 -19.11
N ILE A 303 -11.61 2.29 -18.99
CA ILE A 303 -10.32 2.90 -19.35
C ILE A 303 -9.16 2.20 -18.64
N VAL A 304 -9.38 1.70 -17.42
CA VAL A 304 -8.34 1.01 -16.64
C VAL A 304 -8.02 -0.41 -17.13
N THR A 305 -8.86 -0.99 -18.02
CA THR A 305 -8.60 -2.35 -18.51
C THR A 305 -7.29 -2.46 -19.31
N ARG A 306 -6.78 -1.34 -19.82
CA ARG A 306 -5.48 -1.26 -20.50
C ARG A 306 -4.29 -1.51 -19.57
N PHE A 307 -4.47 -1.25 -18.28
CA PHE A 307 -3.44 -1.47 -17.25
C PHE A 307 -3.54 -2.85 -16.59
N MET A 308 -4.64 -3.56 -16.82
CA MET A 308 -4.83 -4.90 -16.24
C MET A 308 -4.01 -5.92 -17.02
N PRO A 309 -3.36 -6.87 -16.34
CA PRO A 309 -2.62 -7.93 -17.01
C PRO A 309 -3.52 -8.78 -17.90
N SER A 310 -2.92 -9.47 -18.89
CA SER A 310 -3.64 -10.41 -19.77
C SER A 310 -4.22 -11.57 -18.95
N ARG A 311 -5.27 -12.25 -19.46
CA ARG A 311 -5.87 -13.38 -18.75
C ARG A 311 -4.90 -14.53 -18.52
N VAL A 312 -4.02 -14.79 -19.48
CA VAL A 312 -3.00 -15.84 -19.40
C VAL A 312 -1.99 -15.49 -18.30
N THR A 313 -1.48 -14.26 -18.31
CA THR A 313 -0.55 -13.75 -17.29
C THR A 313 -1.19 -13.83 -15.90
N GLN A 314 -2.46 -13.42 -15.76
CA GLN A 314 -3.18 -13.50 -14.48
C GLN A 314 -3.29 -14.93 -13.95
N PHE A 315 -3.58 -15.92 -14.82
CA PHE A 315 -3.68 -17.30 -14.39
C PHE A 315 -2.33 -17.84 -13.94
N ARG A 316 -1.27 -17.59 -14.72
CA ARG A 316 0.10 -17.99 -14.39
C ARG A 316 0.56 -17.40 -13.06
N SER A 317 0.46 -16.08 -12.89
CA SER A 317 0.90 -15.42 -11.65
C SER A 317 0.04 -15.81 -10.43
N ALA A 318 -1.24 -16.13 -10.63
CA ALA A 318 -2.09 -16.63 -9.54
C ALA A 318 -1.65 -18.01 -9.05
N LEU A 319 -1.21 -18.87 -9.95
CA LEU A 319 -0.64 -20.18 -9.58
C LEU A 319 0.72 -20.03 -8.92
N GLU A 320 1.59 -19.21 -9.47
CA GLU A 320 2.92 -18.91 -8.90
C GLU A 320 2.77 -18.37 -7.48
N SER A 321 1.98 -17.31 -7.28
CA SER A 321 1.76 -16.71 -5.96
C SER A 321 1.09 -17.64 -4.94
N LEU A 322 0.24 -18.57 -5.39
CA LEU A 322 -0.33 -19.61 -4.53
C LEU A 322 0.75 -20.60 -4.10
N PHE A 323 1.58 -21.03 -5.05
CA PHE A 323 2.65 -21.99 -4.80
C PHE A 323 3.71 -21.40 -3.85
N ASP A 324 4.17 -20.18 -4.10
CA ASP A 324 5.14 -19.47 -3.25
C ASP A 324 4.62 -19.31 -1.81
N ARG A 325 3.36 -18.92 -1.66
CA ARG A 325 2.74 -18.77 -0.35
C ARG A 325 2.60 -20.10 0.40
N ILE A 326 2.28 -21.19 -0.32
CA ILE A 326 2.24 -22.54 0.25
C ILE A 326 3.65 -22.98 0.64
N GLN A 327 4.64 -22.71 -0.21
CA GLN A 327 6.03 -23.07 0.05
C GLN A 327 6.58 -22.31 1.25
N SER A 328 6.38 -21.00 1.33
CA SER A 328 6.81 -20.17 2.48
C SER A 328 6.15 -20.61 3.79
N ALA A 329 4.85 -20.96 3.75
CA ALA A 329 4.15 -21.43 4.94
C ALA A 329 4.57 -22.83 5.41
N LEU A 330 4.99 -23.71 4.49
CA LEU A 330 5.42 -25.07 4.81
C LEU A 330 6.91 -25.18 5.10
N PHE A 331 7.73 -24.33 4.47
CA PHE A 331 9.18 -24.35 4.53
C PHE A 331 9.71 -22.93 4.74
N PRO A 332 9.56 -22.34 5.94
CA PRO A 332 10.14 -21.04 6.24
C PRO A 332 11.67 -21.11 6.02
N THR A 333 12.20 -20.25 5.18
CA THR A 333 13.63 -20.24 4.86
C THR A 333 14.45 -19.79 6.07
N GLN A 334 15.64 -20.37 6.26
CA GLN A 334 16.55 -19.97 7.35
C GLN A 334 16.96 -18.48 7.26
N SER A 335 16.85 -17.86 6.09
CA SER A 335 17.05 -16.41 5.91
C SER A 335 15.93 -15.58 6.56
N GLU A 336 14.71 -16.07 6.61
CA GLU A 336 13.60 -15.43 7.33
C GLU A 336 13.81 -15.53 8.83
N ILE A 337 14.25 -16.69 9.33
CA ILE A 337 14.60 -16.91 10.74
C ILE A 337 15.86 -16.12 11.14
N GLY A 338 16.85 -16.04 10.25
CA GLY A 338 18.08 -15.26 10.47
C GLY A 338 17.84 -13.74 10.45
N ASN A 339 16.90 -13.26 9.64
CA ASN A 339 16.51 -11.86 9.62
C ASN A 339 15.68 -11.47 10.87
N GLU A 340 14.84 -12.35 11.40
CA GLU A 340 14.17 -12.11 12.68
C GLU A 340 15.18 -11.95 13.82
N ILE A 341 16.23 -12.78 13.85
CA ILE A 341 17.30 -12.69 14.86
C ILE A 341 18.15 -11.44 14.65
N SER A 342 18.45 -11.05 13.41
CA SER A 342 19.25 -9.85 13.12
C SER A 342 18.44 -8.55 13.26
N GLU A 343 17.14 -8.57 13.03
CA GLU A 343 16.26 -7.41 13.29
C GLU A 343 16.06 -7.18 14.81
N ASP A 344 15.99 -8.23 15.61
CA ASP A 344 16.01 -8.12 17.07
C ASP A 344 17.37 -7.59 17.58
N GLU A 345 18.49 -7.97 16.97
CA GLU A 345 19.79 -7.38 17.27
C GLU A 345 19.89 -5.91 16.82
N ASP A 346 19.33 -5.53 15.67
CA ASP A 346 19.30 -4.13 15.20
C ASP A 346 18.30 -3.26 15.97
N LEU A 347 17.20 -3.81 16.48
CA LEU A 347 16.28 -3.12 17.40
C LEU A 347 16.91 -2.92 18.78
N LEU A 348 17.88 -3.76 19.16
CA LEU A 348 18.66 -3.63 20.37
C LEU A 348 19.96 -2.83 20.20
N ALA A 349 20.35 -2.49 18.98
CA ALA A 349 21.45 -1.54 18.72
C ALA A 349 20.91 -0.09 18.81
N PRO A 350 21.34 0.70 19.78
CA PRO A 350 22.73 0.79 20.19
C PRO A 350 22.95 0.46 21.67
N VAL A 351 22.68 -0.74 22.06
CA VAL A 351 23.14 -1.22 23.37
C VAL A 351 24.62 -1.60 23.20
N SER A 352 25.53 -0.83 23.78
CA SER A 352 26.95 -1.13 23.69
C SER A 352 27.23 -2.52 24.31
N GLN A 353 28.33 -3.16 23.92
CA GLN A 353 28.75 -4.42 24.56
C GLN A 353 28.85 -4.32 26.11
N ARG A 354 29.00 -3.11 26.66
CA ARG A 354 28.96 -2.82 28.09
C ARG A 354 27.56 -3.00 28.68
N ASP A 355 26.54 -2.60 27.94
CA ASP A 355 25.13 -2.64 28.39
C ASP A 355 24.61 -4.08 28.42
N TRP A 356 25.02 -4.93 27.47
CA TRP A 356 24.77 -6.38 27.51
C TRP A 356 25.30 -7.05 28.76
N LYS A 357 26.50 -6.68 29.22
CA LYS A 357 27.08 -7.22 30.47
C LYS A 357 26.32 -6.78 31.72
N MET A 358 25.62 -5.65 31.70
CA MET A 358 24.76 -5.21 32.81
C MET A 358 23.40 -5.91 32.83
N ILE A 359 22.81 -6.19 31.65
CA ILE A 359 21.51 -6.86 31.53
C ILE A 359 21.58 -8.32 32.00
N PHE A 360 22.70 -9.01 31.78
CA PHE A 360 22.90 -10.39 32.15
C PHE A 360 23.66 -10.62 33.50
N LYS A 361 23.99 -9.56 34.25
CA LYS A 361 24.47 -9.74 35.62
C LYS A 361 23.30 -10.17 36.48
N ARG A 362 23.33 -11.42 36.93
CA ARG A 362 22.46 -11.86 38.01
C ARG A 362 22.71 -11.01 39.25
N PRO A 363 21.67 -10.53 39.95
CA PRO A 363 21.86 -9.97 41.29
C PRO A 363 22.40 -11.10 42.18
N GLU A 364 23.53 -10.84 42.86
CA GLU A 364 24.03 -11.64 43.95
C GLU A 364 23.12 -11.51 45.16
#